data_b91e9bcd0b64b5c26492e15c70fd7354
#
_entry.id   b91e9bcd0b64b5c26492e15c70fd7354
#
_cell.length_a   1.000
_cell.length_b   1.000
_cell.length_c   1.000
_cell.angle_alpha   90.00
_cell.angle_beta   90.00
_cell.angle_gamma   90.00
#
_symmetry.space_group_name_H-M   'P 1'
#
loop_
_entity.id
_entity.type
_entity.pdbx_description
1 polymer ?
#
loop_
_entity_poly.entity_id
_entity_poly.type
_entity_poly.pdbx_seq_one_letter_code
_entity_poly.pdbx_strand_id
1 'polypeptide(L)'
;RPSDRAILTSRLIDRPLRPLFPKGFYNDVQVVATVLSVEQDVQPDVLGMIGSSVALAISEAPFAGPTGSVAVGMIDGEYVINPDVAQREKSRLSLVVAGTKDAVMMVEAGANEISEDEMLGAILFAHEEIKKIVSFIADIETEIGKQKIEPVIYHPDEAIEAKVRAFAFDKVVWSLDTFDRSEREVRGEQVKAETIEAFKEEFPDSGKDIAAILYSITKEVVRDKIINKKIRPDGRAQDEIRPIWSEVGILARTHGSGVFTRGQTQVMTIATLGTISESQTLDGLTLEENKRYMHQYNMPPFSTGEAKPMRGVGRREVGHGALAERALEPVLPSEAEFPYCMRLVSEVISSNGSTSQASICASTLALLDAGVPIKKSVAGVAMGLIKDDSTGNIAILTDIQGLEDFLGDMDFKVAGTRDGITAIQMDIKIKGINKEILTRALEQARKGRMFILDKMDETLREPRAELSPYAPRIITFKINPDKIREVIGSGGKVINKIIADTGVKIDIEDDGTVYIASPDSAAAAEARRIIDGIVKEIEVGDVYLGSVVGIKDFGAFINLKPGTDGLLHISRIANKRVEKVEDVLSMGEQVLVRVIDIDPKTGKISLTRKDMLPAEKE
;
A
#
# COMPACT_ATOMS: atom_id res chain seq x y z
N ARG A 1 -16.23 -2.52 -12.07
CA ARG A 1 -14.83 -2.07 -12.17
C ARG A 1 -13.90 -3.24 -11.84
N PRO A 2 -12.73 -3.35 -12.48
CA PRO A 2 -11.70 -4.31 -12.05
C PRO A 2 -11.26 -3.98 -10.61
N SER A 3 -10.93 -5.02 -9.84
CA SER A 3 -10.31 -4.85 -8.52
C SER A 3 -8.90 -4.25 -8.65
N ASP A 4 -8.35 -3.68 -7.58
CA ASP A 4 -6.98 -3.16 -7.57
C ASP A 4 -5.97 -4.26 -7.92
N ARG A 5 -6.18 -5.50 -7.45
CA ARG A 5 -5.36 -6.65 -7.83
C ARG A 5 -5.42 -6.92 -9.34
N ALA A 6 -6.60 -6.92 -9.96
CA ALA A 6 -6.73 -7.09 -11.41
C ALA A 6 -6.02 -5.97 -12.18
N ILE A 7 -6.05 -4.73 -11.67
CA ILE A 7 -5.30 -3.60 -12.22
C ILE A 7 -3.79 -3.84 -12.11
N LEU A 8 -3.31 -4.29 -10.97
CA LEU A 8 -1.88 -4.58 -10.74
C LEU A 8 -1.41 -5.72 -11.64
N THR A 9 -2.17 -6.82 -11.73
CA THR A 9 -1.86 -7.94 -12.63
C THR A 9 -1.85 -7.49 -14.09
N SER A 10 -2.78 -6.65 -14.51
CA SER A 10 -2.77 -6.11 -15.88
C SER A 10 -1.52 -5.26 -16.18
N ARG A 11 -0.95 -4.62 -15.16
CA ARG A 11 0.33 -3.89 -15.29
C ARG A 11 1.52 -4.84 -15.39
N LEU A 12 1.51 -5.95 -14.64
CA LEU A 12 2.53 -7.01 -14.77
C LEU A 12 2.54 -7.62 -16.17
N ILE A 13 1.37 -7.80 -16.79
CA ILE A 13 1.22 -8.30 -18.16
C ILE A 13 1.70 -7.27 -19.19
N ASP A 14 1.24 -6.03 -19.09
CA ASP A 14 1.48 -4.98 -20.10
C ASP A 14 2.97 -4.54 -20.18
N ARG A 15 3.63 -4.40 -19.03
CA ARG A 15 4.97 -3.82 -18.95
C ARG A 15 6.05 -4.60 -19.73
N PRO A 16 6.15 -5.94 -19.65
CA PRO A 16 7.12 -6.69 -20.44
C PRO A 16 6.73 -6.86 -21.90
N LEU A 17 5.44 -6.79 -22.25
CA LEU A 17 4.97 -7.05 -23.62
C LEU A 17 5.06 -5.81 -24.52
N ARG A 18 4.70 -4.64 -24.00
CA ARG A 18 4.63 -3.40 -24.77
C ARG A 18 5.94 -3.03 -25.48
N PRO A 19 7.13 -3.12 -24.86
CA PRO A 19 8.38 -2.77 -25.52
C PRO A 19 8.76 -3.69 -26.69
N LEU A 20 8.11 -4.84 -26.84
CA LEU A 20 8.38 -5.83 -27.87
C LEU A 20 7.54 -5.65 -29.14
N PHE A 21 6.70 -4.61 -29.18
CA PHE A 21 6.07 -4.19 -30.43
C PHE A 21 6.97 -3.21 -31.19
N PRO A 22 6.91 -3.20 -32.53
CA PRO A 22 7.73 -2.29 -33.34
C PRO A 22 7.46 -0.83 -33.00
N LYS A 23 8.53 -0.01 -32.92
CA LYS A 23 8.38 1.44 -32.77
C LYS A 23 7.64 2.02 -33.99
N GLY A 24 6.66 2.89 -33.74
CA GLY A 24 5.82 3.44 -34.81
C GLY A 24 4.62 2.58 -35.19
N PHE A 25 4.41 1.45 -34.54
CA PHE A 25 3.17 0.67 -34.66
C PHE A 25 2.09 1.27 -33.75
N TYR A 26 1.03 1.82 -34.35
CA TYR A 26 -0.03 2.57 -33.63
C TYR A 26 -1.38 1.84 -33.60
N ASN A 27 -1.47 0.61 -34.11
CA ASN A 27 -2.71 -0.15 -34.01
C ASN A 27 -2.98 -0.51 -32.53
N ASP A 28 -4.26 -0.50 -32.16
CA ASP A 28 -4.67 -0.94 -30.83
C ASP A 28 -4.40 -2.43 -30.65
N VAL A 29 -3.78 -2.78 -29.52
CA VAL A 29 -3.58 -4.16 -29.08
C VAL A 29 -4.31 -4.36 -27.75
N GLN A 30 -5.26 -5.27 -27.73
CA GLN A 30 -5.98 -5.65 -26.52
C GLN A 30 -5.68 -7.09 -26.13
N VAL A 31 -5.21 -7.30 -24.90
CA VAL A 31 -5.03 -8.62 -24.29
C VAL A 31 -6.02 -8.73 -23.14
N VAL A 32 -6.82 -9.78 -23.14
CA VAL A 32 -7.80 -10.08 -22.11
C VAL A 32 -7.44 -11.42 -21.47
N ALA A 33 -7.11 -11.41 -20.18
CA ALA A 33 -6.87 -12.59 -19.37
C ALA A 33 -8.04 -12.80 -18.40
N THR A 34 -8.77 -13.92 -18.54
CA THR A 34 -9.91 -14.25 -17.70
C THR A 34 -9.60 -15.46 -16.84
N VAL A 35 -9.69 -15.30 -15.52
CA VAL A 35 -9.53 -16.40 -14.56
C VAL A 35 -10.84 -17.18 -14.50
N LEU A 36 -10.82 -18.44 -14.91
CA LEU A 36 -11.98 -19.33 -14.90
C LEU A 36 -11.95 -20.32 -13.73
N SER A 37 -10.77 -20.66 -13.25
CA SER A 37 -10.53 -21.53 -12.10
C SER A 37 -9.22 -21.15 -11.44
N VAL A 38 -9.13 -21.28 -10.13
CA VAL A 38 -7.94 -20.93 -9.35
C VAL A 38 -7.70 -22.00 -8.28
N GLU A 39 -6.43 -22.27 -8.02
CA GLU A 39 -5.93 -23.03 -6.89
C GLU A 39 -5.03 -22.11 -6.05
N GLN A 40 -5.15 -22.18 -4.71
CA GLN A 40 -4.49 -21.22 -3.83
C GLN A 40 -2.95 -21.31 -3.87
N ASP A 41 -2.41 -22.49 -4.14
CA ASP A 41 -0.97 -22.68 -4.26
C ASP A 41 -0.38 -22.09 -5.54
N VAL A 42 -1.19 -21.91 -6.58
CA VAL A 42 -0.76 -21.41 -7.90
C VAL A 42 -1.30 -20.01 -8.15
N GLN A 43 -0.42 -19.02 -8.17
CA GLN A 43 -0.82 -17.63 -8.41
C GLN A 43 -1.27 -17.41 -9.85
N PRO A 44 -2.50 -16.90 -10.08
CA PRO A 44 -3.03 -16.67 -11.43
C PRO A 44 -2.28 -15.58 -12.20
N ASP A 45 -1.59 -14.67 -11.50
CA ASP A 45 -0.89 -13.53 -12.09
C ASP A 45 0.21 -14.00 -13.06
N VAL A 46 1.08 -14.94 -12.62
CA VAL A 46 2.16 -15.50 -13.45
C VAL A 46 1.61 -16.26 -14.64
N LEU A 47 0.53 -17.05 -14.43
CA LEU A 47 -0.13 -17.75 -15.52
C LEU A 47 -0.77 -16.79 -16.52
N GLY A 48 -1.35 -15.68 -16.06
CA GLY A 48 -1.88 -14.62 -16.91
C GLY A 48 -0.79 -13.97 -17.77
N MET A 49 0.40 -13.77 -17.21
CA MET A 49 1.57 -13.23 -17.94
C MET A 49 2.04 -14.21 -19.03
N ILE A 50 2.23 -15.48 -18.67
CA ILE A 50 2.66 -16.53 -19.61
C ILE A 50 1.61 -16.73 -20.71
N GLY A 51 0.33 -16.87 -20.34
CA GLY A 51 -0.77 -17.06 -21.28
C GLY A 51 -0.92 -15.90 -22.27
N SER A 52 -0.72 -14.66 -21.80
CA SER A 52 -0.70 -13.47 -22.66
C SER A 52 0.45 -13.49 -23.66
N SER A 53 1.64 -13.93 -23.24
CA SER A 53 2.79 -14.10 -24.12
C SER A 53 2.56 -15.18 -25.17
N VAL A 54 2.01 -16.34 -24.77
CA VAL A 54 1.65 -17.42 -25.69
C VAL A 54 0.63 -16.93 -26.72
N ALA A 55 -0.44 -16.25 -26.28
CA ALA A 55 -1.48 -15.75 -27.17
C ALA A 55 -0.93 -14.78 -28.24
N LEU A 56 -0.01 -13.90 -27.84
CA LEU A 56 0.66 -12.99 -28.77
C LEU A 56 1.64 -13.72 -29.69
N ALA A 57 2.41 -14.68 -29.17
CA ALA A 57 3.36 -15.46 -29.95
C ALA A 57 2.68 -16.23 -31.07
N ILE A 58 1.56 -16.92 -30.80
CA ILE A 58 0.82 -17.70 -31.80
C ILE A 58 -0.09 -16.86 -32.70
N SER A 59 -0.33 -15.57 -32.37
CA SER A 59 -1.19 -14.67 -33.15
C SER A 59 -0.46 -14.08 -34.36
N GLU A 60 -1.18 -13.39 -35.20
CA GLU A 60 -0.63 -12.60 -36.33
C GLU A 60 -0.08 -11.23 -35.91
N ALA A 61 -0.19 -10.82 -34.61
CA ALA A 61 0.33 -9.54 -34.11
C ALA A 61 1.85 -9.44 -34.29
N PRO A 62 2.42 -8.26 -34.63
CA PRO A 62 3.84 -8.08 -34.87
C PRO A 62 4.62 -7.97 -33.54
N PHE A 63 4.59 -9.05 -32.77
CA PHE A 63 5.18 -9.15 -31.45
C PHE A 63 6.56 -9.82 -31.52
N ALA A 64 7.61 -9.14 -31.03
CA ALA A 64 8.99 -9.62 -31.03
C ALA A 64 9.37 -10.39 -29.75
N GLY A 65 8.39 -11.09 -29.16
CA GLY A 65 8.62 -12.03 -28.05
C GLY A 65 9.08 -13.41 -28.52
N PRO A 66 8.82 -14.47 -27.72
CA PRO A 66 7.99 -14.46 -26.49
C PRO A 66 8.70 -13.97 -25.24
N THR A 67 7.91 -13.75 -24.18
CA THR A 67 8.38 -13.51 -22.81
C THR A 67 7.97 -14.66 -21.92
N GLY A 68 8.83 -15.01 -20.95
CA GLY A 68 8.49 -15.85 -19.81
C GLY A 68 8.38 -15.02 -18.54
N SER A 69 7.72 -15.59 -17.53
CA SER A 69 7.54 -14.95 -16.22
C SER A 69 7.53 -15.99 -15.12
N VAL A 70 8.12 -15.65 -13.97
CA VAL A 70 8.10 -16.47 -12.76
C VAL A 70 7.95 -15.59 -11.52
N ALA A 71 7.37 -16.17 -10.47
CA ALA A 71 7.50 -15.65 -9.11
C ALA A 71 8.70 -16.30 -8.42
N VAL A 72 9.37 -15.56 -7.53
CA VAL A 72 10.50 -16.07 -6.74
C VAL A 72 10.28 -15.70 -5.28
N GLY A 73 10.38 -16.70 -4.41
CA GLY A 73 10.51 -16.55 -2.98
C GLY A 73 11.94 -16.76 -2.51
N MET A 74 12.20 -16.39 -1.24
CA MET A 74 13.47 -16.66 -0.55
C MET A 74 13.18 -17.20 0.84
N ILE A 75 13.53 -18.47 1.09
CA ILE A 75 13.26 -19.20 2.33
C ILE A 75 14.58 -19.77 2.83
N ASP A 76 14.95 -19.48 4.06
CA ASP A 76 16.20 -19.95 4.69
C ASP A 76 17.47 -19.67 3.84
N GLY A 77 17.45 -18.57 3.06
CA GLY A 77 18.54 -18.16 2.18
C GLY A 77 18.53 -18.80 0.78
N GLU A 78 17.59 -19.71 0.49
CA GLU A 78 17.44 -20.39 -0.79
C GLU A 78 16.30 -19.76 -1.63
N TYR A 79 16.54 -19.65 -2.95
CA TYR A 79 15.51 -19.15 -3.88
C TYR A 79 14.55 -20.27 -4.30
N VAL A 80 13.27 -19.97 -4.32
CA VAL A 80 12.19 -20.90 -4.70
C VAL A 80 11.37 -20.28 -5.83
N ILE A 81 11.21 -21.04 -6.93
CA ILE A 81 10.35 -20.64 -8.07
C ILE A 81 8.88 -20.95 -7.75
N ASN A 82 8.01 -19.98 -8.02
CA ASN A 82 6.56 -20.08 -7.86
C ASN A 82 6.16 -20.68 -6.51
N PRO A 83 6.55 -20.04 -5.39
CA PRO A 83 6.31 -20.60 -4.06
C PRO A 83 4.82 -20.81 -3.78
N ASP A 84 4.48 -21.95 -3.16
CA ASP A 84 3.13 -22.26 -2.66
C ASP A 84 2.73 -21.37 -1.47
N VAL A 85 1.50 -21.53 -0.93
CA VAL A 85 0.99 -20.73 0.19
C VAL A 85 1.91 -20.81 1.41
N ALA A 86 2.28 -22.02 1.84
CA ALA A 86 3.10 -22.23 3.04
C ALA A 86 4.53 -21.67 2.86
N GLN A 87 5.05 -21.71 1.65
CA GLN A 87 6.34 -21.15 1.27
C GLN A 87 6.30 -19.62 1.24
N ARG A 88 5.22 -19.02 0.72
CA ARG A 88 5.03 -17.57 0.68
C ARG A 88 5.00 -16.96 2.09
N GLU A 89 4.32 -17.61 3.03
CA GLU A 89 4.24 -17.15 4.43
C GLU A 89 5.62 -17.06 5.11
N LYS A 90 6.56 -17.95 4.73
CA LYS A 90 7.92 -17.99 5.29
C LYS A 90 8.92 -17.16 4.49
N SER A 91 8.55 -16.73 3.31
CA SER A 91 9.46 -16.08 2.38
C SER A 91 9.78 -14.65 2.80
N ARG A 92 11.07 -14.30 2.77
CA ARG A 92 11.55 -12.92 2.92
C ARG A 92 11.45 -12.11 1.63
N LEU A 93 11.07 -12.73 0.51
CA LEU A 93 11.03 -12.11 -0.80
C LEU A 93 9.74 -12.52 -1.53
N SER A 94 9.04 -11.55 -2.07
CA SER A 94 7.96 -11.73 -3.05
C SER A 94 8.36 -11.00 -4.32
N LEU A 95 8.94 -11.72 -5.28
CA LEU A 95 9.50 -11.16 -6.51
C LEU A 95 8.79 -11.75 -7.72
N VAL A 96 8.42 -10.91 -8.67
CA VAL A 96 7.96 -11.31 -10.00
C VAL A 96 8.93 -10.75 -11.03
N VAL A 97 9.41 -11.62 -11.91
CA VAL A 97 10.31 -11.28 -13.01
C VAL A 97 9.69 -11.72 -14.33
N ALA A 98 9.80 -10.87 -15.33
CA ALA A 98 9.48 -11.20 -16.71
C ALA A 98 10.67 -10.84 -17.62
N GLY A 99 10.87 -11.64 -18.66
CA GLY A 99 11.97 -11.42 -19.59
C GLY A 99 11.83 -12.20 -20.88
N THR A 100 12.69 -11.86 -21.82
CA THR A 100 12.95 -12.64 -23.03
C THR A 100 14.05 -13.67 -22.76
N LYS A 101 14.43 -14.45 -23.77
CA LYS A 101 15.56 -15.38 -23.68
C LYS A 101 16.87 -14.67 -23.31
N ASP A 102 17.04 -13.44 -23.79
CA ASP A 102 18.32 -12.74 -23.73
C ASP A 102 18.41 -11.74 -22.58
N ALA A 103 17.24 -11.29 -22.04
CA ALA A 103 17.24 -10.18 -21.10
C ALA A 103 16.01 -10.14 -20.17
N VAL A 104 16.24 -9.63 -18.96
CA VAL A 104 15.18 -9.23 -18.03
C VAL A 104 14.50 -7.96 -18.56
N MET A 105 13.17 -7.97 -18.57
CA MET A 105 12.33 -6.86 -19.07
C MET A 105 11.56 -6.13 -17.97
N MET A 106 11.15 -6.84 -16.93
CA MET A 106 10.36 -6.29 -15.84
C MET A 106 10.70 -6.99 -14.52
N VAL A 107 10.81 -6.22 -13.46
CA VAL A 107 10.95 -6.71 -12.09
C VAL A 107 9.99 -5.97 -11.18
N GLU A 108 9.32 -6.70 -10.29
CA GLU A 108 8.50 -6.14 -9.23
C GLU A 108 8.64 -6.97 -7.96
N ALA A 109 9.05 -6.36 -6.86
CA ALA A 109 9.25 -7.07 -5.60
C ALA A 109 8.82 -6.29 -4.37
N GLY A 110 8.36 -7.05 -3.37
CA GLY A 110 8.36 -6.70 -1.95
C GLY A 110 9.34 -7.60 -1.22
N ALA A 111 10.02 -7.10 -0.19
CA ALA A 111 11.04 -7.85 0.52
C ALA A 111 11.17 -7.42 1.99
N ASN A 112 11.59 -8.34 2.83
CA ASN A 112 11.90 -8.09 4.24
C ASN A 112 13.40 -7.80 4.39
N GLU A 113 13.82 -6.58 3.99
CA GLU A 113 15.19 -6.06 4.15
C GLU A 113 16.26 -7.02 3.61
N ILE A 114 16.12 -7.46 2.36
CA ILE A 114 17.17 -8.26 1.69
C ILE A 114 18.26 -7.34 1.12
N SER A 115 19.48 -7.86 0.99
CA SER A 115 20.61 -7.14 0.43
C SER A 115 20.48 -6.95 -1.09
N GLU A 116 21.24 -6.01 -1.64
CA GLU A 116 21.36 -5.78 -3.07
C GLU A 116 21.85 -7.02 -3.81
N ASP A 117 22.78 -7.78 -3.21
CA ASP A 117 23.33 -9.02 -3.78
C ASP A 117 22.30 -10.15 -3.79
N GLU A 118 21.53 -10.33 -2.71
CA GLU A 118 20.43 -11.29 -2.65
C GLU A 118 19.36 -10.96 -3.69
N MET A 119 18.99 -9.68 -3.84
CA MET A 119 18.02 -9.25 -4.86
C MET A 119 18.54 -9.53 -6.27
N LEU A 120 19.79 -9.18 -6.55
CA LEU A 120 20.43 -9.46 -7.84
C LEU A 120 20.45 -10.97 -8.13
N GLY A 121 20.83 -11.77 -7.13
CA GLY A 121 20.86 -13.23 -7.22
C GLY A 121 19.48 -13.79 -7.57
N ALA A 122 18.41 -13.31 -6.91
CA ALA A 122 17.04 -13.72 -7.18
C ALA A 122 16.58 -13.38 -8.60
N ILE A 123 16.91 -12.18 -9.10
CA ILE A 123 16.58 -11.76 -10.47
C ILE A 123 17.28 -12.63 -11.51
N LEU A 124 18.57 -12.94 -11.30
CA LEU A 124 19.32 -13.80 -12.21
C LEU A 124 18.83 -15.24 -12.17
N PHE A 125 18.50 -15.76 -10.98
CA PHE A 125 17.91 -17.07 -10.81
C PHE A 125 16.56 -17.19 -11.55
N ALA A 126 15.70 -16.18 -11.42
CA ALA A 126 14.46 -16.10 -12.16
C ALA A 126 14.68 -16.14 -13.69
N HIS A 127 15.68 -15.42 -14.18
CA HIS A 127 15.95 -15.34 -15.61
C HIS A 127 16.36 -16.69 -16.21
N GLU A 128 17.08 -17.55 -15.48
CA GLU A 128 17.40 -18.89 -15.94
C GLU A 128 16.15 -19.77 -16.13
N GLU A 129 15.16 -19.64 -15.26
CA GLU A 129 13.87 -20.34 -15.42
C GLU A 129 13.03 -19.71 -16.54
N ILE A 130 13.05 -18.41 -16.69
CA ILE A 130 12.37 -17.68 -17.78
C ILE A 130 12.85 -18.17 -19.15
N LYS A 131 14.14 -18.42 -19.33
CA LYS A 131 14.71 -18.97 -20.60
C LYS A 131 14.05 -20.29 -21.01
N LYS A 132 13.76 -21.17 -20.04
CA LYS A 132 13.08 -22.44 -20.29
C LYS A 132 11.62 -22.23 -20.76
N ILE A 133 10.90 -21.32 -20.09
CA ILE A 133 9.54 -20.95 -20.44
C ILE A 133 9.48 -20.33 -21.85
N VAL A 134 10.40 -19.41 -22.14
CA VAL A 134 10.51 -18.76 -23.45
C VAL A 134 10.78 -19.80 -24.56
N SER A 135 11.69 -20.75 -24.31
CA SER A 135 11.96 -21.82 -25.26
C SER A 135 10.73 -22.67 -25.53
N PHE A 136 9.98 -23.05 -24.49
CA PHE A 136 8.74 -23.80 -24.61
C PHE A 136 7.65 -23.04 -25.41
N ILE A 137 7.52 -21.72 -25.18
CA ILE A 137 6.57 -20.89 -25.95
C ILE A 137 7.00 -20.79 -27.42
N ALA A 138 8.29 -20.68 -27.69
CA ALA A 138 8.82 -20.66 -29.06
C ALA A 138 8.56 -21.98 -29.82
N ASP A 139 8.62 -23.12 -29.13
CA ASP A 139 8.24 -24.41 -29.70
C ASP A 139 6.74 -24.45 -30.08
N ILE A 140 5.87 -23.94 -29.21
CA ILE A 140 4.42 -23.80 -29.49
C ILE A 140 4.20 -22.85 -30.68
N GLU A 141 4.88 -21.71 -30.72
CA GLU A 141 4.79 -20.77 -31.85
C GLU A 141 5.20 -21.42 -33.18
N THR A 142 6.26 -22.24 -33.15
CA THR A 142 6.73 -22.99 -34.33
C THR A 142 5.70 -23.99 -34.82
N GLU A 143 4.94 -24.65 -33.92
CA GLU A 143 3.97 -25.69 -34.25
C GLU A 143 2.64 -25.12 -34.74
N ILE A 144 2.11 -24.09 -34.10
CA ILE A 144 0.75 -23.58 -34.35
C ILE A 144 0.69 -22.06 -34.58
N GLY A 145 1.82 -21.36 -34.59
CA GLY A 145 1.86 -19.92 -34.78
C GLY A 145 1.38 -19.48 -36.16
N LYS A 146 0.71 -18.34 -36.20
CA LYS A 146 0.31 -17.69 -37.45
C LYS A 146 1.44 -16.83 -38.00
N GLN A 147 1.45 -16.63 -39.32
CA GLN A 147 2.34 -15.68 -39.94
C GLN A 147 2.04 -14.26 -39.38
N LYS A 148 3.09 -13.56 -38.94
CA LYS A 148 2.96 -12.19 -38.45
C LYS A 148 2.57 -11.25 -39.59
N ILE A 149 1.65 -10.32 -39.28
CA ILE A 149 1.32 -9.24 -40.23
C ILE A 149 2.54 -8.35 -40.43
N GLU A 150 2.67 -7.81 -41.60
CA GLU A 150 3.63 -6.74 -41.88
C GLU A 150 3.05 -5.42 -41.34
N PRO A 151 3.62 -4.86 -40.25
CA PRO A 151 3.01 -3.69 -39.61
C PRO A 151 3.19 -2.44 -40.46
N VAL A 152 2.15 -1.62 -40.54
CA VAL A 152 2.29 -0.25 -41.04
C VAL A 152 2.97 0.58 -39.95
N ILE A 153 4.25 0.90 -40.18
CA ILE A 153 5.05 1.68 -39.26
C ILE A 153 4.96 3.15 -39.66
N TYR A 154 4.57 3.99 -38.71
CA TYR A 154 4.58 5.43 -38.91
C TYR A 154 6.02 5.96 -38.86
N HIS A 155 6.41 6.67 -39.92
CA HIS A 155 7.61 7.48 -40.00
C HIS A 155 7.21 8.85 -40.56
N PRO A 156 7.80 9.96 -40.06
CA PRO A 156 7.70 11.24 -40.75
C PRO A 156 8.20 11.12 -42.18
N ASP A 157 7.62 11.91 -43.09
CA ASP A 157 8.12 11.96 -44.45
C ASP A 157 9.59 12.41 -44.49
N GLU A 158 10.45 11.71 -45.25
CA GLU A 158 11.89 11.95 -45.26
C GLU A 158 12.25 13.39 -45.71
N ALA A 159 11.48 13.96 -46.64
CA ALA A 159 11.70 15.32 -47.11
C ALA A 159 11.36 16.36 -46.03
N ILE A 160 10.29 16.11 -45.24
CA ILE A 160 9.92 16.94 -44.10
C ILE A 160 10.98 16.78 -43.00
N GLU A 161 11.41 15.54 -42.70
CA GLU A 161 12.41 15.28 -41.67
C GLU A 161 13.71 16.02 -41.96
N ALA A 162 14.27 15.89 -43.15
CA ALA A 162 15.52 16.54 -43.51
C ALA A 162 15.46 18.07 -43.35
N LYS A 163 14.37 18.72 -43.82
CA LYS A 163 14.21 20.16 -43.73
C LYS A 163 13.98 20.65 -42.31
N VAL A 164 13.11 19.96 -41.55
CA VAL A 164 12.84 20.32 -40.17
C VAL A 164 14.09 20.14 -39.30
N ARG A 165 14.85 19.06 -39.50
CA ARG A 165 16.12 18.87 -38.77
C ARG A 165 17.11 19.98 -39.07
N ALA A 166 17.31 20.34 -40.35
CA ALA A 166 18.22 21.41 -40.74
C ALA A 166 17.80 22.79 -40.16
N PHE A 167 16.51 23.08 -40.06
CA PHE A 167 15.99 24.33 -39.49
C PHE A 167 16.01 24.36 -37.96
N ALA A 168 15.64 23.26 -37.29
CA ALA A 168 15.32 23.26 -35.89
C ALA A 168 16.43 22.73 -34.99
N PHE A 169 17.45 22.02 -35.50
CA PHE A 169 18.45 21.36 -34.67
C PHE A 169 19.15 22.31 -33.68
N ASP A 170 19.72 23.40 -34.21
CA ASP A 170 20.43 24.38 -33.37
C ASP A 170 19.46 25.12 -32.41
N LYS A 171 18.22 25.31 -32.81
CA LYS A 171 17.18 25.91 -31.97
C LYS A 171 16.79 24.98 -30.81
N VAL A 172 16.71 23.68 -31.04
CA VAL A 172 16.48 22.70 -29.99
C VAL A 172 17.68 22.65 -29.04
N VAL A 173 18.92 22.68 -29.57
CA VAL A 173 20.11 22.80 -28.72
C VAL A 173 20.04 24.03 -27.82
N TRP A 174 19.69 25.20 -28.40
CA TRP A 174 19.48 26.44 -27.65
C TRP A 174 18.37 26.31 -26.59
N SER A 175 17.24 25.68 -26.93
CA SER A 175 16.14 25.51 -25.98
C SER A 175 16.51 24.64 -24.77
N LEU A 176 17.46 23.72 -24.96
CA LEU A 176 17.99 22.82 -23.94
C LEU A 176 19.24 23.38 -23.22
N ASP A 177 19.69 24.59 -23.57
CA ASP A 177 20.84 25.26 -22.99
C ASP A 177 20.44 26.14 -21.80
N THR A 178 19.67 25.57 -20.89
CA THR A 178 19.27 26.15 -19.61
C THR A 178 18.99 25.05 -18.62
N PHE A 179 19.34 25.28 -17.34
CA PHE A 179 19.05 24.35 -16.25
C PHE A 179 17.67 24.60 -15.60
N ASP A 180 17.05 25.75 -15.89
CA ASP A 180 15.71 26.05 -15.43
C ASP A 180 14.65 25.33 -16.26
N ARG A 181 13.76 24.60 -15.60
CA ARG A 181 12.70 23.83 -16.24
C ARG A 181 11.70 24.72 -16.97
N SER A 182 11.24 25.78 -16.31
CA SER A 182 10.20 26.65 -16.87
C SER A 182 10.71 27.38 -18.10
N GLU A 183 11.96 27.85 -18.03
CA GLU A 183 12.62 28.47 -19.19
C GLU A 183 12.78 27.47 -20.34
N ARG A 184 13.18 26.24 -20.06
CA ARG A 184 13.32 25.18 -21.07
C ARG A 184 11.98 24.86 -21.74
N GLU A 185 10.89 24.78 -20.98
CA GLU A 185 9.54 24.55 -21.51
C GLU A 185 9.09 25.71 -22.42
N VAL A 186 9.28 26.95 -21.99
CA VAL A 186 8.96 28.15 -22.79
C VAL A 186 9.76 28.18 -24.11
N ARG A 187 11.09 27.96 -24.03
CA ARG A 187 11.96 27.90 -25.21
C ARG A 187 11.55 26.77 -26.16
N GLY A 188 11.19 25.61 -25.63
CA GLY A 188 10.74 24.44 -26.40
C GLY A 188 9.43 24.73 -27.18
N GLU A 189 8.44 25.32 -26.51
CA GLU A 189 7.20 25.73 -27.19
C GLU A 189 7.43 26.85 -28.25
N GLN A 190 8.36 27.76 -27.98
CA GLN A 190 8.78 28.75 -28.96
C GLN A 190 9.37 28.08 -30.22
N VAL A 191 10.32 27.15 -30.05
CA VAL A 191 10.94 26.44 -31.17
C VAL A 191 9.90 25.64 -31.96
N LYS A 192 8.96 25.03 -31.29
CA LYS A 192 7.86 24.28 -31.91
C LYS A 192 6.95 25.20 -32.72
N ALA A 193 6.54 26.35 -32.18
CA ALA A 193 5.70 27.32 -32.87
C ALA A 193 6.41 27.91 -34.09
N GLU A 194 7.67 28.32 -33.95
CA GLU A 194 8.49 28.84 -35.07
C GLU A 194 8.67 27.80 -36.18
N THR A 195 8.86 26.53 -35.81
CA THR A 195 9.05 25.44 -36.79
C THR A 195 7.75 25.18 -37.56
N ILE A 196 6.62 25.12 -36.85
CA ILE A 196 5.30 24.93 -37.50
C ILE A 196 5.00 26.08 -38.47
N GLU A 197 5.24 27.33 -38.09
CA GLU A 197 4.97 28.48 -38.93
C GLU A 197 5.91 28.52 -40.15
N ALA A 198 7.20 28.16 -39.99
CA ALA A 198 8.16 28.12 -41.08
C ALA A 198 7.80 27.13 -42.20
N PHE A 199 7.14 26.03 -41.85
CA PHE A 199 6.78 24.98 -42.81
C PHE A 199 5.29 24.90 -43.15
N LYS A 200 4.48 25.83 -42.66
CA LYS A 200 3.03 25.86 -42.82
C LYS A 200 2.56 25.94 -44.28
N GLU A 201 3.27 26.73 -45.11
CA GLU A 201 2.93 26.87 -46.53
C GLU A 201 3.39 25.65 -47.34
N GLU A 202 4.55 25.13 -47.04
CA GLU A 202 5.15 24.00 -47.78
C GLU A 202 4.54 22.63 -47.34
N PHE A 203 4.22 22.47 -46.04
CA PHE A 203 3.67 21.25 -45.47
C PHE A 203 2.50 21.56 -44.51
N PRO A 204 1.33 21.97 -45.02
CA PRO A 204 0.23 22.51 -44.19
C PRO A 204 -0.32 21.55 -43.13
N ASP A 205 -0.26 20.22 -43.35
CA ASP A 205 -0.81 19.20 -42.44
C ASP A 205 0.26 18.45 -41.61
N SER A 206 1.50 18.92 -41.61
CA SER A 206 2.67 18.24 -41.03
C SER A 206 2.89 18.47 -39.53
N GLY A 207 1.94 19.06 -38.82
CA GLY A 207 2.11 19.37 -37.39
C GLY A 207 2.49 18.16 -36.51
N LYS A 208 2.00 16.97 -36.84
CA LYS A 208 2.38 15.71 -36.13
C LYS A 208 3.80 15.29 -36.46
N ASP A 209 4.19 15.37 -37.74
CA ASP A 209 5.54 15.02 -38.20
C ASP A 209 6.57 15.96 -37.58
N ILE A 210 6.31 17.27 -37.61
CA ILE A 210 7.17 18.27 -36.97
C ILE A 210 7.33 17.98 -35.47
N ALA A 211 6.25 17.69 -34.76
CA ALA A 211 6.32 17.36 -33.34
C ALA A 211 7.16 16.08 -33.09
N ALA A 212 7.00 15.05 -33.92
CA ALA A 212 7.78 13.81 -33.81
C ALA A 212 9.27 14.03 -34.10
N ILE A 213 9.60 14.86 -35.09
CA ILE A 213 10.98 15.20 -35.44
C ILE A 213 11.63 16.02 -34.31
N LEU A 214 10.95 17.07 -33.81
CA LEU A 214 11.44 17.84 -32.67
C LEU A 214 11.69 16.99 -31.43
N TYR A 215 10.79 16.05 -31.14
CA TYR A 215 10.98 15.07 -30.08
C TYR A 215 12.24 14.20 -30.31
N SER A 216 12.45 13.72 -31.54
CA SER A 216 13.63 12.94 -31.92
C SER A 216 14.93 13.73 -31.71
N ILE A 217 14.98 15.00 -32.15
CA ILE A 217 16.12 15.89 -31.94
C ILE A 217 16.35 16.13 -30.43
N THR A 218 15.28 16.43 -29.69
CA THR A 218 15.38 16.64 -28.24
C THR A 218 15.97 15.41 -27.54
N LYS A 219 15.49 14.23 -27.91
CA LYS A 219 16.01 12.97 -27.38
C LYS A 219 17.49 12.78 -27.69
N GLU A 220 17.91 13.00 -28.90
CA GLU A 220 19.30 12.94 -29.35
C GLU A 220 20.19 13.88 -28.54
N VAL A 221 19.83 15.16 -28.46
CA VAL A 221 20.61 16.19 -27.76
C VAL A 221 20.71 15.94 -26.25
N VAL A 222 19.61 15.56 -25.60
CA VAL A 222 19.61 15.28 -24.16
C VAL A 222 20.47 14.05 -23.85
N ARG A 223 20.34 12.98 -24.65
CA ARG A 223 21.14 11.75 -24.46
C ARG A 223 22.61 12.01 -24.69
N ASP A 224 22.99 12.79 -25.70
CA ASP A 224 24.37 13.21 -25.95
C ASP A 224 24.95 14.01 -24.78
N LYS A 225 24.19 15.01 -24.27
CA LYS A 225 24.60 15.79 -23.09
C LYS A 225 24.89 14.89 -21.89
N ILE A 226 24.02 13.90 -21.62
CA ILE A 226 24.16 13.02 -20.45
C ILE A 226 25.30 12.01 -20.61
N ILE A 227 25.41 11.34 -21.76
CA ILE A 227 26.41 10.28 -21.98
C ILE A 227 27.80 10.86 -22.19
N ASN A 228 27.93 11.80 -23.14
CA ASN A 228 29.22 12.28 -23.61
C ASN A 228 29.72 13.50 -22.83
N LYS A 229 28.84 14.46 -22.53
CA LYS A 229 29.18 15.67 -21.77
C LYS A 229 29.03 15.50 -20.26
N LYS A 230 28.38 14.44 -19.80
CA LYS A 230 28.07 14.13 -18.38
C LYS A 230 27.29 15.23 -17.67
N ILE A 231 26.45 15.95 -18.42
CA ILE A 231 25.62 17.06 -17.93
C ILE A 231 24.15 16.63 -18.02
N ARG A 232 23.46 16.62 -16.90
CA ARG A 232 22.02 16.38 -16.82
C ARG A 232 21.21 17.64 -17.18
N PRO A 233 19.92 17.53 -17.55
CA PRO A 233 19.09 18.67 -17.94
C PRO A 233 19.00 19.80 -16.89
N ASP A 234 19.21 19.50 -15.62
CA ASP A 234 19.23 20.45 -14.50
C ASP A 234 20.64 20.76 -13.95
N GLY A 235 21.68 20.36 -14.68
CA GLY A 235 23.07 20.64 -14.35
C GLY A 235 23.72 19.69 -13.33
N ARG A 236 22.96 18.76 -12.72
CA ARG A 236 23.49 17.79 -11.75
C ARG A 236 24.47 16.80 -12.36
N ALA A 237 25.34 16.25 -11.51
CA ALA A 237 26.13 15.05 -11.81
C ALA A 237 25.23 13.80 -11.91
N GLN A 238 25.75 12.69 -12.49
CA GLN A 238 24.96 11.49 -12.73
C GLN A 238 24.43 10.83 -11.46
N ASP A 239 25.15 10.90 -10.35
CA ASP A 239 24.82 10.34 -9.05
C ASP A 239 24.25 11.36 -8.04
N GLU A 240 24.10 12.61 -8.45
CA GLU A 240 23.61 13.69 -7.59
C GLU A 240 22.08 13.66 -7.45
N ILE A 241 21.62 13.86 -6.21
CA ILE A 241 20.22 13.94 -5.83
C ILE A 241 19.79 15.42 -5.76
N ARG A 242 18.57 15.71 -6.21
CA ARG A 242 17.96 17.05 -6.08
C ARG A 242 17.91 17.50 -4.61
N PRO A 243 17.93 18.81 -4.33
CA PRO A 243 17.75 19.32 -2.97
C PRO A 243 16.51 18.75 -2.31
N ILE A 244 16.66 18.26 -1.07
CA ILE A 244 15.57 17.68 -0.27
C ILE A 244 15.16 18.67 0.80
N TRP A 245 13.84 18.81 0.96
CA TRP A 245 13.20 19.50 2.07
C TRP A 245 12.02 18.65 2.55
N SER A 246 11.85 18.52 3.85
CA SER A 246 10.73 17.79 4.44
C SER A 246 10.25 18.44 5.73
N GLU A 247 8.97 18.22 6.05
CA GLU A 247 8.31 18.76 7.23
C GLU A 247 7.21 17.80 7.69
N VAL A 248 6.91 17.80 8.99
CA VAL A 248 5.88 16.98 9.62
C VAL A 248 4.92 17.81 10.46
N GLY A 249 3.73 17.29 10.72
CA GLY A 249 2.75 17.94 11.60
C GLY A 249 2.12 19.22 11.02
N ILE A 250 2.15 19.39 9.70
CA ILE A 250 1.64 20.60 9.02
C ILE A 250 0.12 20.74 9.04
N LEU A 251 -0.59 19.64 9.24
CA LEU A 251 -2.06 19.59 9.28
C LEU A 251 -2.53 19.34 10.71
N ALA A 252 -3.10 20.35 11.35
CA ALA A 252 -3.39 20.37 12.78
C ALA A 252 -4.34 19.28 13.30
N ARG A 253 -5.24 18.74 12.45
CA ARG A 253 -6.28 17.79 12.86
C ARG A 253 -6.07 16.36 12.38
N THR A 254 -5.03 16.09 11.65
CA THR A 254 -4.67 14.74 11.21
C THR A 254 -4.03 13.93 12.34
N HIS A 255 -3.99 12.62 12.20
CA HIS A 255 -3.29 11.79 13.18
C HIS A 255 -1.78 11.85 12.99
N GLY A 256 -1.32 12.07 11.76
CA GLY A 256 0.05 12.39 11.37
C GLY A 256 0.08 12.91 9.95
N SER A 257 1.07 13.73 9.62
CA SER A 257 1.29 14.24 8.28
C SER A 257 2.77 14.48 7.99
N GLY A 258 3.18 14.16 6.76
CA GLY A 258 4.53 14.39 6.29
C GLY A 258 4.54 14.99 4.89
N VAL A 259 5.36 16.00 4.67
CA VAL A 259 5.67 16.54 3.35
C VAL A 259 7.11 16.19 3.02
N PHE A 260 7.29 15.68 1.81
CA PHE A 260 8.62 15.43 1.28
C PHE A 260 8.76 16.10 -0.08
N THR A 261 9.77 16.94 -0.21
CA THR A 261 10.09 17.69 -1.42
C THR A 261 11.47 17.29 -1.91
N ARG A 262 11.57 17.03 -3.19
CA ARG A 262 12.81 16.74 -3.89
C ARG A 262 12.87 17.53 -5.18
N GLY A 263 13.62 18.64 -5.15
CA GLY A 263 13.58 19.65 -6.22
C GLY A 263 12.15 20.14 -6.44
N GLN A 264 11.61 19.90 -7.63
CA GLN A 264 10.26 20.32 -8.04
C GLN A 264 9.19 19.22 -7.82
N THR A 265 9.55 18.11 -7.20
CA THR A 265 8.60 17.05 -6.84
C THR A 265 8.25 17.18 -5.37
N GLN A 266 6.97 17.33 -5.06
CA GLN A 266 6.46 17.44 -3.69
C GLN A 266 5.27 16.51 -3.49
N VAL A 267 5.31 15.73 -2.42
CA VAL A 267 4.23 14.85 -1.98
C VAL A 267 3.93 15.11 -0.51
N MET A 268 2.65 15.20 -0.20
CA MET A 268 2.13 15.24 1.17
C MET A 268 1.43 13.92 1.47
N THR A 269 1.78 13.27 2.56
CA THR A 269 1.09 12.08 3.05
C THR A 269 0.40 12.36 4.38
N ILE A 270 -0.82 11.86 4.50
CA ILE A 270 -1.67 11.98 5.68
C ILE A 270 -1.88 10.58 6.23
N ALA A 271 -1.59 10.39 7.51
CA ALA A 271 -1.83 9.15 8.22
C ALA A 271 -3.10 9.25 9.07
N THR A 272 -3.94 8.23 8.97
CA THR A 272 -5.15 8.04 9.79
C THR A 272 -5.07 6.69 10.48
N LEU A 273 -5.27 6.69 11.79
CA LEU A 273 -5.32 5.50 12.64
C LEU A 273 -6.79 5.19 12.98
N GLY A 274 -7.17 3.95 12.87
CA GLY A 274 -8.51 3.47 13.19
C GLY A 274 -8.48 2.18 14.00
N THR A 275 -9.65 1.65 14.32
CA THR A 275 -9.79 0.35 14.99
C THR A 275 -9.54 -0.80 13.99
N ILE A 276 -9.26 -1.99 14.49
CA ILE A 276 -9.05 -3.19 13.64
C ILE A 276 -10.29 -3.49 12.78
N SER A 277 -11.50 -3.28 13.31
CA SER A 277 -12.76 -3.44 12.55
C SER A 277 -12.90 -2.50 11.34
N GLU A 278 -12.08 -1.46 11.26
CA GLU A 278 -12.02 -0.54 10.11
C GLU A 278 -11.05 -1.01 9.02
N SER A 279 -10.43 -2.20 9.19
CA SER A 279 -9.61 -2.83 8.16
C SER A 279 -10.40 -3.06 6.87
N GLN A 280 -9.74 -2.94 5.75
CA GLN A 280 -10.38 -3.17 4.46
C GLN A 280 -10.68 -4.66 4.29
N THR A 281 -11.94 -5.02 4.12
CA THR A 281 -12.32 -6.38 3.74
C THR A 281 -11.92 -6.65 2.28
N LEU A 282 -11.22 -7.76 2.05
CA LEU A 282 -10.81 -8.23 0.74
C LEU A 282 -11.71 -9.39 0.31
N ASP A 283 -12.40 -9.21 -0.82
CA ASP A 283 -13.17 -10.26 -1.49
C ASP A 283 -12.51 -10.56 -2.83
N GLY A 284 -11.59 -11.50 -2.81
CA GLY A 284 -10.72 -11.80 -3.95
C GLY A 284 -10.41 -13.28 -4.11
N LEU A 285 -9.39 -13.58 -4.94
CA LEU A 285 -8.93 -14.93 -5.24
C LEU A 285 -7.83 -15.43 -4.28
N THR A 286 -7.49 -14.68 -3.24
CA THR A 286 -6.47 -15.02 -2.23
C THR A 286 -7.11 -15.34 -0.89
N LEU A 287 -6.31 -15.96 -0.01
CA LEU A 287 -6.71 -16.28 1.37
C LEU A 287 -6.77 -15.04 2.29
N GLU A 288 -6.22 -13.92 1.87
CA GLU A 288 -6.28 -12.68 2.64
C GLU A 288 -7.70 -12.12 2.63
N GLU A 289 -8.31 -12.05 3.79
CA GLU A 289 -9.68 -11.55 3.99
C GLU A 289 -9.71 -10.09 4.45
N ASN A 290 -8.66 -9.63 5.11
CA ASN A 290 -8.58 -8.30 5.69
C ASN A 290 -7.22 -7.65 5.46
N LYS A 291 -7.24 -6.34 5.26
CA LYS A 291 -6.05 -5.52 5.05
C LYS A 291 -6.02 -4.39 6.07
N ARG A 292 -5.12 -4.51 7.05
CA ARG A 292 -4.94 -3.56 8.15
C ARG A 292 -4.18 -2.29 7.74
N TYR A 293 -3.30 -2.39 6.76
CA TYR A 293 -2.53 -1.26 6.23
C TYR A 293 -2.95 -0.96 4.79
N MET A 294 -3.35 0.26 4.54
CA MET A 294 -3.82 0.73 3.24
C MET A 294 -3.04 1.96 2.82
N HIS A 295 -2.61 2.01 1.56
CA HIS A 295 -1.94 3.16 0.99
C HIS A 295 -2.63 3.64 -0.28
N GLN A 296 -3.29 4.78 -0.22
CA GLN A 296 -3.88 5.45 -1.37
C GLN A 296 -2.91 6.50 -1.93
N TYR A 297 -2.79 6.55 -3.24
CA TYR A 297 -1.94 7.51 -3.93
C TYR A 297 -2.76 8.28 -4.97
N ASN A 298 -2.71 9.60 -4.92
CA ASN A 298 -3.43 10.51 -5.80
C ASN A 298 -2.43 11.41 -6.54
N MET A 299 -2.58 11.48 -7.88
CA MET A 299 -1.78 12.34 -8.74
C MET A 299 -2.70 13.21 -9.59
N PRO A 300 -3.26 14.28 -9.03
CA PRO A 300 -4.19 15.14 -9.72
C PRO A 300 -3.51 15.88 -10.91
N PRO A 301 -4.25 16.22 -11.97
CA PRO A 301 -3.69 16.86 -13.16
C PRO A 301 -2.90 18.15 -12.89
N PHE A 302 -3.30 18.93 -11.89
CA PHE A 302 -2.59 20.15 -11.53
C PHE A 302 -1.14 19.89 -11.08
N SER A 303 -0.83 18.69 -10.56
CA SER A 303 0.53 18.34 -10.12
C SER A 303 1.55 18.34 -11.25
N THR A 304 1.09 18.16 -12.48
CA THR A 304 1.88 18.26 -13.72
C THR A 304 1.64 19.55 -14.50
N GLY A 305 0.87 20.50 -13.94
CA GLY A 305 0.51 21.76 -14.60
C GLY A 305 -0.65 21.63 -15.59
N GLU A 306 -1.37 20.51 -15.60
CA GLU A 306 -2.46 20.29 -16.56
C GLU A 306 -3.81 20.74 -15.99
N ALA A 307 -4.59 21.46 -16.81
CA ALA A 307 -5.96 21.83 -16.54
C ALA A 307 -6.91 20.77 -17.15
N LYS A 308 -7.19 19.72 -16.41
CA LYS A 308 -8.09 18.61 -16.80
C LYS A 308 -9.08 18.29 -15.70
N PRO A 309 -10.26 17.69 -16.04
CA PRO A 309 -11.19 17.21 -15.03
C PRO A 309 -10.52 16.19 -14.11
N MET A 310 -10.74 16.32 -12.80
CA MET A 310 -10.31 15.34 -11.80
C MET A 310 -11.20 14.10 -11.91
N ARG A 311 -10.65 13.02 -12.42
CA ARG A 311 -11.31 11.72 -12.53
C ARG A 311 -10.83 10.82 -11.38
N GLY A 312 -11.49 9.67 -11.21
CA GLY A 312 -11.04 8.67 -10.23
C GLY A 312 -9.63 8.14 -10.53
N VAL A 313 -9.07 7.45 -9.56
CA VAL A 313 -7.70 6.90 -9.58
C VAL A 313 -7.46 6.04 -10.82
N GLY A 314 -6.41 6.33 -11.55
CA GLY A 314 -6.00 5.61 -12.75
C GLY A 314 -5.10 4.40 -12.44
N ARG A 315 -4.84 3.57 -13.47
CA ARG A 315 -3.99 2.35 -13.33
C ARG A 315 -2.57 2.66 -12.83
N ARG A 316 -2.00 3.82 -13.23
CA ARG A 316 -0.67 4.25 -12.78
C ARG A 316 -0.67 4.59 -11.29
N GLU A 317 -1.70 5.27 -10.83
CA GLU A 317 -1.86 5.68 -9.42
C GLU A 317 -2.03 4.46 -8.50
N VAL A 318 -2.86 3.48 -8.90
CA VAL A 318 -2.97 2.19 -8.18
C VAL A 318 -1.60 1.50 -8.08
N GLY A 319 -0.83 1.48 -9.16
CA GLY A 319 0.52 0.89 -9.16
C GLY A 319 1.52 1.63 -8.27
N HIS A 320 1.46 2.96 -8.21
CA HIS A 320 2.32 3.77 -7.34
C HIS A 320 1.95 3.60 -5.86
N GLY A 321 0.65 3.57 -5.54
CA GLY A 321 0.16 3.28 -4.19
C GLY A 321 0.61 1.90 -3.70
N ALA A 322 0.43 0.87 -4.52
CA ALA A 322 0.85 -0.49 -4.20
C ALA A 322 2.37 -0.64 -4.00
N LEU A 323 3.19 0.13 -4.75
CA LEU A 323 4.64 0.15 -4.54
C LEU A 323 4.99 0.77 -3.19
N ALA A 324 4.37 1.90 -2.83
CA ALA A 324 4.60 2.55 -1.56
C ALA A 324 4.12 1.69 -0.37
N GLU A 325 3.00 1.01 -0.53
CA GLU A 325 2.47 0.07 0.45
C GLU A 325 3.45 -1.07 0.73
N ARG A 326 3.89 -1.78 -0.31
CA ARG A 326 4.89 -2.86 -0.18
C ARG A 326 6.21 -2.39 0.42
N ALA A 327 6.63 -1.16 0.11
CA ALA A 327 7.88 -0.62 0.64
C ALA A 327 7.87 -0.44 2.16
N LEU A 328 6.70 -0.10 2.74
CA LEU A 328 6.55 0.20 4.16
C LEU A 328 6.07 -0.99 5.00
N GLU A 329 5.35 -1.93 4.40
CA GLU A 329 4.76 -3.08 5.09
C GLU A 329 5.76 -3.84 6.01
N PRO A 330 7.03 -4.13 5.58
CA PRO A 330 7.98 -4.87 6.41
C PRO A 330 8.40 -4.15 7.70
N VAL A 331 8.28 -2.84 7.74
CA VAL A 331 8.71 -2.04 8.89
C VAL A 331 7.56 -1.67 9.84
N LEU A 332 6.32 -1.99 9.47
CA LEU A 332 5.18 -1.73 10.33
C LEU A 332 5.21 -2.63 11.58
N PRO A 333 4.70 -2.14 12.72
CA PRO A 333 4.52 -2.96 13.91
C PRO A 333 3.46 -4.03 13.67
N SER A 334 3.58 -5.17 14.35
CA SER A 334 2.56 -6.20 14.36
C SER A 334 1.26 -5.69 15.02
N GLU A 335 0.16 -6.39 14.80
CA GLU A 335 -1.12 -6.04 15.44
C GLU A 335 -1.06 -6.13 16.98
N ALA A 336 -0.32 -7.11 17.49
CA ALA A 336 -0.12 -7.25 18.93
C ALA A 336 0.68 -6.09 19.54
N GLU A 337 1.62 -5.48 18.79
CA GLU A 337 2.41 -4.34 19.24
C GLU A 337 1.66 -3.01 19.09
N PHE A 338 0.85 -2.89 18.02
CA PHE A 338 0.13 -1.66 17.70
C PHE A 338 -1.22 -1.99 17.05
N PRO A 339 -2.28 -2.16 17.86
CA PRO A 339 -3.59 -2.70 17.43
C PRO A 339 -4.43 -1.65 16.68
N TYR A 340 -3.87 -1.05 15.64
CA TYR A 340 -4.53 -0.05 14.80
C TYR A 340 -4.60 -0.49 13.35
N CYS A 341 -5.72 -0.21 12.72
CA CYS A 341 -5.80 -0.10 11.28
C CYS A 341 -5.14 1.22 10.84
N MET A 342 -4.31 1.19 9.81
CA MET A 342 -3.54 2.33 9.30
C MET A 342 -3.93 2.65 7.86
N ARG A 343 -4.38 3.87 7.61
CA ARG A 343 -4.63 4.36 6.26
C ARG A 343 -3.76 5.57 5.97
N LEU A 344 -2.96 5.46 4.93
CA LEU A 344 -2.15 6.55 4.39
C LEU A 344 -2.73 7.03 3.07
N VAL A 345 -2.76 8.35 2.90
CA VAL A 345 -3.17 8.99 1.66
C VAL A 345 -2.07 9.93 1.23
N SER A 346 -1.42 9.62 0.10
CA SER A 346 -0.38 10.45 -0.50
C SER A 346 -0.96 11.30 -1.61
N GLU A 347 -0.87 12.61 -1.45
CA GLU A 347 -1.30 13.62 -2.42
C GLU A 347 -0.07 14.22 -3.11
N VAL A 348 0.03 14.05 -4.42
CA VAL A 348 1.08 14.68 -5.22
C VAL A 348 0.73 16.14 -5.45
N ILE A 349 1.47 17.03 -4.84
CA ILE A 349 1.26 18.49 -4.96
C ILE A 349 1.93 19.02 -6.22
N SER A 350 3.15 18.56 -6.50
CA SER A 350 3.91 18.93 -7.71
C SER A 350 4.74 17.76 -8.18
N SER A 351 4.89 17.61 -9.51
CA SER A 351 5.58 16.48 -10.12
C SER A 351 6.63 16.93 -11.14
N ASN A 352 7.85 16.46 -10.95
CA ASN A 352 8.91 16.41 -11.96
C ASN A 352 9.66 15.06 -11.87
N GLY A 353 8.90 13.97 -11.98
CA GLY A 353 9.43 12.60 -11.86
C GLY A 353 9.65 12.11 -10.43
N SER A 354 9.74 10.81 -10.26
CA SER A 354 10.01 10.11 -8.98
C SER A 354 8.97 10.35 -7.87
N THR A 355 7.71 10.62 -8.22
CA THR A 355 6.65 10.92 -7.24
C THR A 355 6.31 9.74 -6.34
N SER A 356 6.34 8.50 -6.84
CA SER A 356 6.10 7.30 -6.04
C SER A 356 7.16 7.11 -4.95
N GLN A 357 8.42 7.45 -5.25
CA GLN A 357 9.51 7.36 -4.28
C GLN A 357 9.41 8.50 -3.24
N ALA A 358 8.97 9.68 -3.66
CA ALA A 358 8.67 10.77 -2.74
C ALA A 358 7.49 10.42 -1.80
N SER A 359 6.48 9.68 -2.30
CA SER A 359 5.36 9.23 -1.45
C SER A 359 5.81 8.23 -0.37
N ILE A 360 6.77 7.35 -0.65
CA ILE A 360 7.37 6.46 0.36
C ILE A 360 8.04 7.27 1.48
N CYS A 361 8.84 8.27 1.11
CA CYS A 361 9.53 9.13 2.08
C CYS A 361 8.53 9.96 2.92
N ALA A 362 7.53 10.59 2.28
CA ALA A 362 6.48 11.33 2.96
C ALA A 362 5.65 10.44 3.89
N SER A 363 5.40 9.19 3.50
CA SER A 363 4.65 8.21 4.28
C SER A 363 5.42 7.72 5.50
N THR A 364 6.72 7.49 5.38
CA THR A 364 7.59 7.22 6.54
C THR A 364 7.50 8.35 7.56
N LEU A 365 7.63 9.60 7.11
CA LEU A 365 7.53 10.78 7.98
C LEU A 365 6.13 10.93 8.59
N ALA A 366 5.08 10.66 7.84
CA ALA A 366 3.70 10.71 8.35
C ALA A 366 3.42 9.65 9.42
N LEU A 367 3.97 8.44 9.27
CA LEU A 367 3.88 7.37 10.28
C LEU A 367 4.64 7.74 11.56
N LEU A 368 5.84 8.27 11.43
CA LEU A 368 6.63 8.77 12.58
C LEU A 368 5.91 9.90 13.30
N ASP A 369 5.34 10.86 12.55
CA ASP A 369 4.57 11.98 13.11
C ASP A 369 3.27 11.51 13.80
N ALA A 370 2.65 10.43 13.29
CA ALA A 370 1.50 9.80 13.92
C ALA A 370 1.82 9.04 15.21
N GLY A 371 3.10 8.84 15.54
CA GLY A 371 3.53 8.03 16.67
C GLY A 371 3.44 6.52 16.43
N VAL A 372 3.36 6.09 15.17
CA VAL A 372 3.40 4.66 14.83
C VAL A 372 4.81 4.12 15.06
N PRO A 373 5.00 3.10 15.90
CA PRO A 373 6.34 2.57 16.22
C PRO A 373 6.88 1.68 15.08
N ILE A 374 7.11 2.30 13.90
CA ILE A 374 7.75 1.60 12.79
C ILE A 374 9.15 1.16 13.19
N LYS A 375 9.56 -0.02 12.74
CA LYS A 375 10.86 -0.60 13.11
C LYS A 375 12.04 0.21 12.61
N LYS A 376 11.91 0.79 11.41
CA LYS A 376 12.96 1.58 10.73
C LYS A 376 12.34 2.52 9.70
N SER A 377 13.01 3.62 9.43
CA SER A 377 12.64 4.52 8.32
C SER A 377 12.93 3.88 6.97
N VAL A 378 12.06 4.13 6.00
CA VAL A 378 12.18 3.69 4.60
C VAL A 378 12.29 4.90 3.70
N ALA A 379 13.25 4.88 2.79
CA ALA A 379 13.37 5.85 1.72
C ALA A 379 13.35 5.19 0.35
N GLY A 380 12.91 5.93 -0.65
CA GLY A 380 12.87 5.49 -2.03
C GLY A 380 13.64 6.41 -2.98
N VAL A 381 14.31 5.81 -3.96
CA VAL A 381 15.03 6.48 -5.03
C VAL A 381 14.66 5.89 -6.38
N ALA A 382 14.53 6.75 -7.41
CA ALA A 382 14.33 6.31 -8.78
C ALA A 382 15.64 6.51 -9.57
N MET A 383 16.09 5.40 -10.16
CA MET A 383 17.29 5.32 -11.01
C MET A 383 16.87 5.32 -12.47
N GLY A 384 17.71 5.86 -13.32
CA GLY A 384 17.54 5.82 -14.77
C GLY A 384 18.76 5.23 -15.46
N LEU A 385 18.57 4.81 -16.70
CA LEU A 385 19.61 4.35 -17.58
C LEU A 385 19.48 5.06 -18.92
N ILE A 386 20.61 5.49 -19.44
CA ILE A 386 20.75 5.90 -20.86
C ILE A 386 21.90 5.09 -21.44
N LYS A 387 21.62 4.38 -22.53
CA LYS A 387 22.59 3.54 -23.24
C LYS A 387 22.73 4.00 -24.67
N ASP A 388 23.94 4.23 -25.12
CA ASP A 388 24.24 4.46 -26.52
C ASP A 388 24.59 3.13 -27.20
N ASP A 389 23.69 2.65 -28.05
CA ASP A 389 23.87 1.37 -28.76
C ASP A 389 25.02 1.41 -29.77
N SER A 390 25.43 2.61 -30.25
CA SER A 390 26.52 2.75 -31.22
C SER A 390 27.91 2.64 -30.58
N THR A 391 28.08 3.17 -29.38
CA THR A 391 29.36 3.18 -28.65
C THR A 391 29.41 2.15 -27.52
N GLY A 392 28.24 1.64 -27.08
CA GLY A 392 28.11 0.81 -25.88
C GLY A 392 28.23 1.59 -24.57
N ASN A 393 28.39 2.91 -24.61
CA ASN A 393 28.48 3.73 -23.42
C ASN A 393 27.16 3.77 -22.66
N ILE A 394 27.23 3.77 -21.33
CA ILE A 394 26.08 3.84 -20.44
C ILE A 394 26.23 4.95 -19.41
N ALA A 395 25.11 5.59 -19.08
CA ALA A 395 24.96 6.50 -17.95
C ALA A 395 23.86 5.98 -17.01
N ILE A 396 24.20 5.75 -15.74
CA ILE A 396 23.24 5.42 -14.69
C ILE A 396 22.98 6.69 -13.88
N LEU A 397 21.72 7.08 -13.75
CA LEU A 397 21.32 8.33 -13.14
C LEU A 397 20.60 8.06 -11.82
N THR A 398 21.02 8.75 -10.75
CA THR A 398 20.32 8.74 -9.46
C THR A 398 19.28 9.86 -9.42
N ASP A 399 18.10 9.58 -8.87
CA ASP A 399 17.01 10.55 -8.72
C ASP A 399 16.63 11.21 -10.04
N ILE A 400 16.06 10.42 -10.94
CA ILE A 400 15.63 10.89 -12.25
C ILE A 400 14.47 11.88 -12.16
N GLN A 401 14.52 12.90 -13.01
CA GLN A 401 13.43 13.82 -13.26
C GLN A 401 12.57 13.39 -14.47
N GLY A 402 11.43 14.07 -14.70
CA GLY A 402 10.47 13.68 -15.72
C GLY A 402 11.06 13.55 -17.13
N LEU A 403 11.94 14.47 -17.54
CA LEU A 403 12.57 14.43 -18.87
C LEU A 403 13.51 13.22 -19.02
N GLU A 404 14.22 12.83 -17.95
CA GLU A 404 15.12 11.68 -17.93
C GLU A 404 14.35 10.36 -17.89
N ASP A 405 13.22 10.29 -17.17
CA ASP A 405 12.30 9.15 -17.24
C ASP A 405 11.75 8.99 -18.66
N PHE A 406 11.29 10.08 -19.28
CA PHE A 406 10.64 10.04 -20.59
C PHE A 406 11.60 9.65 -21.72
N LEU A 407 12.83 10.18 -21.72
CA LEU A 407 13.84 9.96 -22.77
C LEU A 407 14.81 8.80 -22.48
N GLY A 408 14.78 8.25 -21.25
CA GLY A 408 15.66 7.18 -20.80
C GLY A 408 15.22 5.79 -21.24
N ASP A 409 16.08 4.82 -20.98
CA ASP A 409 15.94 3.41 -21.37
C ASP A 409 15.49 2.49 -20.23
N MET A 410 15.54 2.97 -18.99
CA MET A 410 15.11 2.25 -17.78
C MET A 410 14.55 3.24 -16.77
N ASP A 411 13.47 2.83 -16.09
CA ASP A 411 12.96 3.41 -14.85
C ASP A 411 13.08 2.33 -13.76
N PHE A 412 13.98 2.53 -12.82
CA PHE A 412 14.30 1.57 -11.78
C PHE A 412 14.13 2.18 -10.39
N LYS A 413 13.09 1.78 -9.69
CA LYS A 413 12.72 2.27 -8.37
C LYS A 413 13.17 1.29 -7.30
N VAL A 414 13.91 1.79 -6.32
CA VAL A 414 14.40 1.01 -5.18
C VAL A 414 14.01 1.72 -3.90
N ALA A 415 13.33 0.99 -3.02
CA ALA A 415 13.01 1.46 -1.68
C ALA A 415 13.57 0.49 -0.64
N GLY A 416 13.88 1.02 0.54
CA GLY A 416 14.38 0.21 1.64
C GLY A 416 14.83 1.03 2.85
N THR A 417 15.24 0.30 3.85
CA THR A 417 15.84 0.83 5.09
C THR A 417 17.36 1.01 4.91
N ARG A 418 18.07 1.29 6.00
CA ARG A 418 19.53 1.28 6.01
C ARG A 418 20.13 -0.12 5.83
N ASP A 419 19.39 -1.15 6.23
CA ASP A 419 19.88 -2.54 6.29
C ASP A 419 19.56 -3.35 5.02
N GLY A 420 18.50 -2.98 4.28
CA GLY A 420 18.14 -3.73 3.08
C GLY A 420 16.99 -3.14 2.28
N ILE A 421 16.71 -3.80 1.18
CA ILE A 421 15.65 -3.46 0.23
C ILE A 421 14.31 -3.95 0.76
N THR A 422 13.27 -3.11 0.68
CA THR A 422 11.90 -3.47 0.99
C THR A 422 10.99 -3.52 -0.23
N ALA A 423 11.28 -2.77 -1.29
CA ALA A 423 10.55 -2.86 -2.55
C ALA A 423 11.39 -2.46 -3.76
N ILE A 424 11.13 -3.12 -4.87
CA ILE A 424 11.71 -2.78 -6.18
C ILE A 424 10.60 -2.76 -7.24
N GLN A 425 10.74 -1.83 -8.18
CA GLN A 425 10.00 -1.84 -9.44
C GLN A 425 10.91 -1.38 -10.57
N MET A 426 11.04 -2.21 -11.61
CA MET A 426 11.87 -1.90 -12.77
C MET A 426 11.09 -2.06 -14.06
N ASP A 427 11.15 -1.03 -14.89
CA ASP A 427 10.62 -0.99 -16.25
C ASP A 427 11.75 -0.73 -17.23
N ILE A 428 11.92 -1.61 -18.22
CA ILE A 428 12.93 -1.49 -19.25
C ILE A 428 12.26 -1.16 -20.57
N LYS A 429 12.80 -0.17 -21.28
CA LYS A 429 12.27 0.36 -22.56
C LYS A 429 13.12 -0.07 -23.77
N ILE A 430 14.18 -0.84 -23.52
CA ILE A 430 15.11 -1.41 -24.51
C ILE A 430 15.06 -2.94 -24.44
N LYS A 431 15.83 -3.63 -25.28
CA LYS A 431 15.85 -5.11 -25.36
C LYS A 431 16.45 -5.81 -24.13
N GLY A 432 16.63 -5.07 -23.02
CA GLY A 432 17.04 -5.57 -21.72
C GLY A 432 18.40 -5.04 -21.26
N ILE A 433 18.76 -5.41 -20.05
CA ILE A 433 20.00 -5.01 -19.36
C ILE A 433 20.74 -6.25 -18.85
N ASN A 434 22.05 -6.14 -18.75
CA ASN A 434 22.92 -7.21 -18.28
C ASN A 434 23.20 -7.11 -16.77
N LYS A 435 23.85 -8.14 -16.23
CA LYS A 435 24.22 -8.24 -14.82
C LYS A 435 25.03 -7.02 -14.33
N GLU A 436 26.00 -6.55 -15.12
CA GLU A 436 26.88 -5.43 -14.74
C GLU A 436 26.10 -4.14 -14.53
N ILE A 437 25.16 -3.83 -15.42
CA ILE A 437 24.29 -2.65 -15.31
C ILE A 437 23.41 -2.75 -14.06
N LEU A 438 22.82 -3.93 -13.81
CA LEU A 438 21.99 -4.15 -12.62
C LEU A 438 22.80 -3.98 -11.33
N THR A 439 24.00 -4.56 -11.24
CA THR A 439 24.88 -4.41 -10.08
C THR A 439 25.18 -2.95 -9.79
N ARG A 440 25.64 -2.21 -10.80
CA ARG A 440 25.97 -0.78 -10.67
C ARG A 440 24.74 0.07 -10.30
N ALA A 441 23.57 -0.23 -10.88
CA ALA A 441 22.34 0.49 -10.57
C ALA A 441 21.89 0.25 -9.12
N LEU A 442 21.98 -0.98 -8.61
CA LEU A 442 21.66 -1.31 -7.22
C LEU A 442 22.61 -0.65 -6.22
N GLU A 443 23.93 -0.71 -6.48
CA GLU A 443 24.94 -0.04 -5.65
C GLU A 443 24.72 1.48 -5.58
N GLN A 444 24.44 2.10 -6.73
CA GLN A 444 24.19 3.55 -6.81
C GLN A 444 22.86 3.91 -6.14
N ALA A 445 21.83 3.08 -6.28
CA ALA A 445 20.55 3.23 -5.59
C ALA A 445 20.71 3.15 -4.07
N ARG A 446 21.56 2.24 -3.56
CA ARG A 446 21.89 2.14 -2.13
C ARG A 446 22.47 3.44 -1.60
N LYS A 447 23.47 4.00 -2.30
CA LYS A 447 24.07 5.30 -1.91
C LYS A 447 23.03 6.41 -1.86
N GLY A 448 22.18 6.48 -2.89
CA GLY A 448 21.09 7.46 -2.94
C GLY A 448 20.08 7.28 -1.80
N ARG A 449 19.70 6.04 -1.50
CA ARG A 449 18.79 5.71 -0.40
C ARG A 449 19.35 6.14 0.95
N MET A 450 20.65 5.86 1.23
CA MET A 450 21.29 6.29 2.45
C MET A 450 21.29 7.81 2.61
N PHE A 451 21.64 8.54 1.56
CA PHE A 451 21.61 10.01 1.58
C PHE A 451 20.21 10.56 1.88
N ILE A 452 19.16 9.98 1.25
CA ILE A 452 17.78 10.40 1.48
C ILE A 452 17.36 10.12 2.93
N LEU A 453 17.70 8.95 3.48
CA LEU A 453 17.43 8.61 4.89
C LEU A 453 18.09 9.60 5.85
N ASP A 454 19.35 9.99 5.58
CA ASP A 454 20.04 11.00 6.40
C ASP A 454 19.27 12.33 6.39
N LYS A 455 18.76 12.76 5.24
CA LYS A 455 17.95 13.97 5.11
C LYS A 455 16.59 13.88 5.80
N MET A 456 15.96 12.72 5.79
CA MET A 456 14.71 12.49 6.51
C MET A 456 14.93 12.51 8.03
N ASP A 457 16.04 11.93 8.52
CA ASP A 457 16.41 11.92 9.93
C ASP A 457 16.64 13.35 10.50
N GLU A 458 17.06 14.30 9.66
CA GLU A 458 17.16 15.73 10.06
C GLU A 458 15.78 16.33 10.42
N THR A 459 14.70 15.81 9.85
CA THR A 459 13.33 16.27 10.11
C THR A 459 12.67 15.54 11.27
N LEU A 460 12.64 14.20 11.21
CA LEU A 460 12.09 13.37 12.28
C LEU A 460 12.70 11.95 12.19
N ARG A 461 13.48 11.59 13.20
CA ARG A 461 14.20 10.32 13.24
C ARG A 461 13.42 9.20 13.94
N GLU A 462 12.73 9.55 15.02
CA GLU A 462 12.03 8.61 15.89
C GLU A 462 10.53 8.91 15.87
N PRO A 463 9.66 7.91 16.08
CA PRO A 463 8.23 8.16 16.24
C PRO A 463 7.94 9.13 17.37
N ARG A 464 6.90 9.95 17.23
CA ARG A 464 6.38 10.75 18.33
C ARG A 464 6.05 9.86 19.52
N ALA A 465 6.39 10.27 20.72
CA ALA A 465 6.13 9.53 21.95
C ALA A 465 4.61 9.39 22.25
N GLU A 466 3.83 10.36 21.83
CA GLU A 466 2.37 10.42 22.02
C GLU A 466 1.67 10.47 20.67
N LEU A 467 0.53 9.76 20.57
CA LEU A 467 -0.37 9.88 19.43
C LEU A 467 -1.00 11.27 19.39
N SER A 468 -1.42 11.70 18.20
CA SER A 468 -2.24 12.92 18.04
C SER A 468 -3.44 12.89 19.00
N PRO A 469 -3.84 14.06 19.58
CA PRO A 469 -5.04 14.13 20.41
C PRO A 469 -6.34 13.78 19.66
N TYR A 470 -6.29 13.76 18.34
CA TYR A 470 -7.43 13.37 17.48
C TYR A 470 -7.41 11.88 17.13
N ALA A 471 -6.30 11.18 17.33
CA ALA A 471 -6.23 9.75 17.12
C ALA A 471 -6.97 8.98 18.23
N PRO A 472 -7.71 7.91 17.91
CA PRO A 472 -8.31 7.08 18.94
C PRO A 472 -7.23 6.42 19.78
N ARG A 473 -7.40 6.41 21.10
CA ARG A 473 -6.58 5.63 22.02
C ARG A 473 -7.25 4.29 22.23
N ILE A 474 -6.52 3.19 22.08
CA ILE A 474 -7.04 1.84 22.24
C ILE A 474 -6.62 1.28 23.58
N ILE A 475 -7.59 0.85 24.40
CA ILE A 475 -7.38 0.06 25.62
C ILE A 475 -7.62 -1.40 25.26
N THR A 476 -6.62 -2.24 25.47
CA THR A 476 -6.71 -3.68 25.22
C THR A 476 -6.68 -4.45 26.54
N PHE A 477 -7.59 -5.39 26.72
CA PHE A 477 -7.60 -6.31 27.85
C PHE A 477 -8.30 -7.62 27.47
N LYS A 478 -8.13 -8.67 28.31
CA LYS A 478 -8.78 -9.97 28.07
C LYS A 478 -9.91 -10.21 29.04
N ILE A 479 -10.98 -10.80 28.52
CA ILE A 479 -12.09 -11.37 29.30
C ILE A 479 -12.12 -12.89 29.08
N ASN A 480 -12.80 -13.62 29.96
CA ASN A 480 -13.06 -15.04 29.74
C ASN A 480 -13.91 -15.20 28.47
N PRO A 481 -13.48 -16.02 27.47
CA PRO A 481 -14.23 -16.24 26.23
C PRO A 481 -15.69 -16.69 26.47
N ASP A 482 -15.96 -17.47 27.52
CA ASP A 482 -17.33 -17.88 27.88
C ASP A 482 -18.25 -16.70 28.23
N LYS A 483 -17.67 -15.55 28.60
CA LYS A 483 -18.39 -14.31 28.96
C LYS A 483 -18.65 -13.37 27.79
N ILE A 484 -18.10 -13.62 26.61
CA ILE A 484 -18.29 -12.79 25.42
C ILE A 484 -19.79 -12.61 25.13
N ARG A 485 -20.57 -13.67 25.22
CA ARG A 485 -22.03 -13.63 24.99
C ARG A 485 -22.77 -12.71 25.95
N GLU A 486 -22.31 -12.59 27.20
CA GLU A 486 -22.90 -11.70 28.21
C GLU A 486 -22.60 -10.23 27.87
N VAL A 487 -21.37 -9.93 27.40
CA VAL A 487 -20.95 -8.58 27.00
C VAL A 487 -21.63 -8.15 25.71
N ILE A 488 -21.78 -9.02 24.73
CA ILE A 488 -22.47 -8.73 23.47
C ILE A 488 -23.98 -8.60 23.72
N GLY A 489 -24.56 -9.51 24.51
CA GLY A 489 -25.99 -9.60 24.74
C GLY A 489 -26.78 -10.12 23.54
N SER A 490 -28.05 -10.46 23.75
CA SER A 490 -28.92 -10.96 22.67
C SER A 490 -29.05 -9.94 21.53
N GLY A 491 -28.59 -10.33 20.34
CA GLY A 491 -28.61 -9.45 19.15
C GLY A 491 -27.75 -8.18 19.29
N GLY A 492 -26.71 -8.21 20.13
CA GLY A 492 -25.81 -7.06 20.33
C GLY A 492 -26.34 -5.98 21.26
N LYS A 493 -27.48 -6.21 21.96
CA LYS A 493 -28.17 -5.16 22.75
C LYS A 493 -27.29 -4.58 23.86
N VAL A 494 -26.47 -5.37 24.54
CA VAL A 494 -25.66 -4.92 25.67
C VAL A 494 -24.50 -4.07 25.16
N ILE A 495 -23.71 -4.59 24.21
CA ILE A 495 -22.56 -3.88 23.64
C ILE A 495 -22.98 -2.58 22.95
N ASN A 496 -24.07 -2.60 22.17
CA ASN A 496 -24.60 -1.39 21.52
C ASN A 496 -25.05 -0.33 22.51
N LYS A 497 -25.59 -0.74 23.67
CA LYS A 497 -25.91 0.18 24.74
C LYS A 497 -24.67 0.79 25.36
N ILE A 498 -23.63 0.01 25.64
CA ILE A 498 -22.36 0.54 26.16
C ILE A 498 -21.78 1.57 25.19
N ILE A 499 -21.76 1.25 23.87
CA ILE A 499 -21.29 2.14 22.82
C ILE A 499 -22.11 3.45 22.79
N ALA A 500 -23.46 3.35 22.86
CA ALA A 500 -24.33 4.52 22.84
C ALA A 500 -24.16 5.41 24.09
N ASP A 501 -24.01 4.80 25.27
CA ASP A 501 -23.89 5.52 26.54
C ASP A 501 -22.53 6.20 26.71
N THR A 502 -21.45 5.62 26.15
CA THR A 502 -20.07 6.11 26.33
C THR A 502 -19.48 6.79 25.11
N GLY A 503 -20.06 6.56 23.91
CA GLY A 503 -19.54 7.11 22.65
C GLY A 503 -18.23 6.48 22.14
N VAL A 504 -17.81 5.33 22.71
CA VAL A 504 -16.60 4.60 22.31
C VAL A 504 -16.90 3.60 21.18
N LYS A 505 -15.85 3.08 20.54
CA LYS A 505 -15.93 1.86 19.71
C LYS A 505 -15.41 0.67 20.51
N ILE A 506 -16.06 -0.49 20.38
CA ILE A 506 -15.68 -1.71 21.09
C ILE A 506 -15.64 -2.85 20.07
N ASP A 507 -14.50 -3.55 20.01
CA ASP A 507 -14.30 -4.77 19.25
C ASP A 507 -13.94 -5.89 20.21
N ILE A 508 -14.45 -7.12 19.99
CA ILE A 508 -14.19 -8.29 20.80
C ILE A 508 -13.86 -9.46 19.89
N GLU A 509 -12.70 -10.07 20.13
CA GLU A 509 -12.27 -11.28 19.43
C GLU A 509 -12.75 -12.55 20.12
N ASP A 510 -12.79 -13.65 19.36
CA ASP A 510 -13.26 -14.95 19.86
C ASP A 510 -12.38 -15.52 20.99
N ASP A 511 -11.13 -15.07 21.09
CA ASP A 511 -10.20 -15.45 22.19
C ASP A 511 -10.40 -14.67 23.49
N GLY A 512 -11.38 -13.75 23.51
CA GLY A 512 -11.71 -12.88 24.63
C GLY A 512 -10.93 -11.57 24.69
N THR A 513 -10.15 -11.23 23.68
CA THR A 513 -9.47 -9.92 23.60
C THR A 513 -10.50 -8.83 23.29
N VAL A 514 -10.53 -7.80 24.12
CA VAL A 514 -11.41 -6.64 23.98
C VAL A 514 -10.60 -5.40 23.67
N TYR A 515 -10.99 -4.68 22.63
CA TYR A 515 -10.42 -3.39 22.22
C TYR A 515 -11.47 -2.30 22.45
N ILE A 516 -11.12 -1.27 23.23
CA ILE A 516 -11.96 -0.08 23.41
C ILE A 516 -11.21 1.11 22.82
N ALA A 517 -11.74 1.73 21.78
CA ALA A 517 -11.13 2.85 21.11
C ALA A 517 -11.93 4.15 21.32
N SER A 518 -11.25 5.19 21.80
CA SER A 518 -11.81 6.52 22.00
C SER A 518 -10.71 7.60 22.04
N PRO A 519 -10.94 8.79 21.49
CA PRO A 519 -10.09 9.96 21.77
C PRO A 519 -10.24 10.45 23.21
N ASP A 520 -11.36 10.12 23.89
CA ASP A 520 -11.64 10.45 25.29
C ASP A 520 -11.30 9.28 26.22
N SER A 521 -10.23 9.47 27.02
CA SER A 521 -9.78 8.46 27.96
C SER A 521 -10.77 8.17 29.10
N ALA A 522 -11.59 9.15 29.50
CA ALA A 522 -12.60 8.95 30.53
C ALA A 522 -13.74 8.07 30.04
N ALA A 523 -14.18 8.30 28.78
CA ALA A 523 -15.18 7.47 28.13
C ALA A 523 -14.70 6.01 27.98
N ALA A 524 -13.45 5.82 27.58
CA ALA A 524 -12.87 4.48 27.45
C ALA A 524 -12.73 3.75 28.81
N ALA A 525 -12.35 4.46 29.86
CA ALA A 525 -12.29 3.91 31.21
C ALA A 525 -13.68 3.51 31.74
N GLU A 526 -14.71 4.31 31.45
CA GLU A 526 -16.08 4.01 31.85
C GLU A 526 -16.61 2.77 31.11
N ALA A 527 -16.40 2.67 29.78
CA ALA A 527 -16.77 1.49 29.02
C ALA A 527 -16.10 0.21 29.57
N ARG A 528 -14.81 0.30 29.90
CA ARG A 528 -14.09 -0.79 30.53
C ARG A 528 -14.69 -1.18 31.87
N ARG A 529 -14.99 -0.18 32.73
CA ARG A 529 -15.61 -0.41 34.04
C ARG A 529 -16.94 -1.16 33.91
N ILE A 530 -17.75 -0.81 32.91
CA ILE A 530 -19.03 -1.48 32.63
C ILE A 530 -18.78 -2.94 32.22
N ILE A 531 -17.84 -3.18 31.29
CA ILE A 531 -17.52 -4.54 30.83
C ILE A 531 -16.96 -5.38 31.99
N ASP A 532 -16.02 -4.85 32.77
CA ASP A 532 -15.47 -5.51 33.97
C ASP A 532 -16.58 -5.89 34.96
N GLY A 533 -17.58 -5.01 35.14
CA GLY A 533 -18.77 -5.26 35.95
C GLY A 533 -19.64 -6.43 35.43
N ILE A 534 -19.75 -6.58 34.10
CA ILE A 534 -20.53 -7.67 33.48
C ILE A 534 -19.80 -9.02 33.64
N VAL A 535 -18.49 -9.06 33.39
CA VAL A 535 -17.70 -10.30 33.37
C VAL A 535 -17.27 -10.76 34.76
N LYS A 536 -17.30 -9.86 35.78
CA LYS A 536 -16.94 -10.18 37.14
C LYS A 536 -17.79 -11.39 37.62
N GLU A 537 -17.18 -12.43 38.08
CA GLU A 537 -17.90 -13.55 38.71
C GLU A 537 -18.58 -13.08 40.00
N ILE A 538 -19.77 -13.66 40.26
CA ILE A 538 -20.48 -13.39 41.50
C ILE A 538 -19.89 -14.28 42.56
N GLU A 539 -19.44 -13.66 43.64
CA GLU A 539 -18.83 -14.38 44.76
C GLU A 539 -19.71 -14.31 46.01
N VAL A 540 -19.56 -15.31 46.91
CA VAL A 540 -20.19 -15.30 48.21
C VAL A 540 -19.67 -14.10 49.00
N GLY A 541 -20.59 -13.26 49.50
CA GLY A 541 -20.28 -12.02 50.22
C GLY A 541 -20.47 -10.77 49.38
N ASP A 542 -20.56 -10.86 48.04
CA ASP A 542 -20.83 -9.73 47.18
C ASP A 542 -22.21 -9.10 47.47
N VAL A 543 -22.29 -7.77 47.36
CA VAL A 543 -23.48 -6.99 47.56
C VAL A 543 -23.92 -6.35 46.22
N TYR A 544 -25.19 -6.56 45.89
CA TYR A 544 -25.80 -6.04 44.67
C TYR A 544 -27.05 -5.20 44.96
N LEU A 545 -27.26 -4.14 44.24
CA LEU A 545 -28.57 -3.48 44.14
C LEU A 545 -29.28 -4.11 42.94
N GLY A 546 -30.06 -5.15 43.21
CA GLY A 546 -30.77 -5.91 42.19
C GLY A 546 -32.26 -5.54 42.09
N SER A 547 -32.87 -5.84 40.92
CA SER A 547 -34.28 -5.59 40.66
C SER A 547 -35.09 -6.88 40.85
N VAL A 548 -36.26 -6.76 41.48
CA VAL A 548 -37.20 -7.89 41.64
C VAL A 548 -37.81 -8.22 40.28
N VAL A 549 -37.46 -9.38 39.72
CA VAL A 549 -37.93 -9.85 38.39
C VAL A 549 -38.96 -10.99 38.49
N GLY A 550 -39.19 -11.50 39.66
CA GLY A 550 -40.22 -12.53 39.89
C GLY A 550 -40.53 -12.71 41.38
N ILE A 551 -41.80 -12.88 41.70
CA ILE A 551 -42.27 -13.16 43.08
C ILE A 551 -42.95 -14.52 43.09
N LYS A 552 -42.64 -15.34 44.12
CA LYS A 552 -43.23 -16.64 44.41
C LYS A 552 -43.52 -16.74 45.91
N ASP A 553 -44.36 -17.68 46.33
CA ASP A 553 -44.73 -17.88 47.73
C ASP A 553 -43.54 -18.09 48.65
N PHE A 554 -42.45 -18.69 48.15
CA PHE A 554 -41.21 -19.02 48.90
C PHE A 554 -40.11 -17.95 48.84
N GLY A 555 -40.29 -16.88 48.01
CA GLY A 555 -39.28 -15.83 47.88
C GLY A 555 -39.38 -15.02 46.60
N ALA A 556 -38.44 -14.12 46.41
CA ALA A 556 -38.34 -13.28 45.21
C ALA A 556 -37.06 -13.61 44.39
N PHE A 557 -37.19 -13.58 43.08
CA PHE A 557 -36.03 -13.61 42.17
C PHE A 557 -35.55 -12.19 41.96
N ILE A 558 -34.27 -11.99 42.24
CA ILE A 558 -33.63 -10.67 42.13
C ILE A 558 -32.62 -10.77 40.99
N ASN A 559 -32.80 -9.94 39.97
CA ASN A 559 -31.79 -9.82 38.91
C ASN A 559 -30.60 -9.03 39.43
N LEU A 560 -29.42 -9.70 39.49
CA LEU A 560 -28.16 -9.15 40.01
C LEU A 560 -27.35 -8.48 38.90
N LYS A 561 -27.37 -9.12 37.74
CA LYS A 561 -26.72 -8.69 36.49
C LYS A 561 -27.55 -9.14 35.30
N PRO A 562 -27.33 -8.59 34.10
CA PRO A 562 -27.99 -9.05 32.88
C PRO A 562 -27.87 -10.58 32.72
N GLY A 563 -29.00 -11.26 32.73
CA GLY A 563 -29.09 -12.72 32.58
C GLY A 563 -28.80 -13.56 33.83
N THR A 564 -28.58 -12.95 35.00
CA THR A 564 -28.28 -13.69 36.25
C THR A 564 -29.19 -13.28 37.38
N ASP A 565 -30.01 -14.23 37.83
CA ASP A 565 -30.97 -14.01 38.90
C ASP A 565 -30.54 -14.80 40.14
N GLY A 566 -30.74 -14.22 41.30
CA GLY A 566 -30.57 -14.88 42.58
C GLY A 566 -31.91 -15.03 43.35
N LEU A 567 -32.03 -16.06 44.16
CA LEU A 567 -33.21 -16.30 45.01
C LEU A 567 -33.04 -15.62 46.36
N LEU A 568 -33.88 -14.64 46.64
CA LEU A 568 -34.09 -14.07 47.97
C LEU A 568 -35.23 -14.82 48.65
N HIS A 569 -34.92 -15.85 49.44
CA HIS A 569 -35.91 -16.66 50.14
C HIS A 569 -36.73 -15.80 51.14
N ILE A 570 -38.01 -16.09 51.33
CA ILE A 570 -38.94 -15.33 52.22
C ILE A 570 -38.35 -15.11 53.60
N SER A 571 -37.66 -16.11 54.15
CA SER A 571 -37.01 -16.04 55.48
C SER A 571 -35.80 -15.08 55.53
N ARG A 572 -35.33 -14.57 54.41
CA ARG A 572 -34.14 -13.72 54.29
C ARG A 572 -34.46 -12.27 53.82
N ILE A 573 -35.77 -11.96 53.62
CA ILE A 573 -36.21 -10.67 53.12
C ILE A 573 -36.14 -9.58 54.21
N ALA A 574 -36.56 -9.89 55.43
CA ALA A 574 -36.63 -8.93 56.54
C ALA A 574 -36.23 -9.58 57.87
N ASN A 575 -35.92 -8.74 58.86
CA ASN A 575 -35.60 -9.21 60.23
C ASN A 575 -36.85 -9.72 60.97
N LYS A 576 -38.06 -9.32 60.54
CA LYS A 576 -39.35 -9.84 61.06
C LYS A 576 -39.85 -10.96 60.16
N ARG A 577 -40.78 -11.79 60.72
CA ARG A 577 -41.46 -12.82 59.95
C ARG A 577 -42.32 -12.19 58.87
N VAL A 578 -42.08 -12.54 57.62
CA VAL A 578 -42.84 -12.14 56.47
C VAL A 578 -43.89 -13.23 56.18
N GLU A 579 -45.16 -12.89 56.07
CA GLU A 579 -46.22 -13.86 55.80
C GLU A 579 -46.40 -14.06 54.29
N LYS A 580 -46.31 -12.96 53.50
CA LYS A 580 -46.32 -13.00 52.03
C LYS A 580 -45.22 -12.11 51.48
N VAL A 581 -44.58 -12.57 50.42
CA VAL A 581 -43.46 -11.83 49.77
C VAL A 581 -43.95 -10.48 49.20
N GLU A 582 -45.17 -10.43 48.67
CA GLU A 582 -45.81 -9.23 48.09
C GLU A 582 -46.08 -8.13 49.13
N ASP A 583 -46.12 -8.46 50.43
CA ASP A 583 -46.28 -7.47 51.49
C ASP A 583 -45.02 -6.60 51.70
N VAL A 584 -43.88 -7.04 51.21
CA VAL A 584 -42.58 -6.41 51.47
C VAL A 584 -41.82 -6.06 50.20
N LEU A 585 -42.08 -6.75 49.09
CA LEU A 585 -41.40 -6.55 47.81
C LEU A 585 -42.38 -6.42 46.67
N SER A 586 -42.12 -5.47 45.74
CA SER A 586 -42.88 -5.27 44.53
C SER A 586 -42.10 -5.60 43.28
N MET A 587 -42.77 -6.03 42.21
CA MET A 587 -42.14 -6.28 40.91
C MET A 587 -41.46 -4.98 40.40
N GLY A 588 -40.20 -5.12 39.97
CA GLY A 588 -39.39 -3.99 39.49
C GLY A 588 -38.71 -3.16 40.59
N GLU A 589 -39.03 -3.44 41.89
CA GLU A 589 -38.39 -2.75 43.02
C GLU A 589 -36.86 -3.06 43.04
N GLN A 590 -36.09 -2.02 43.31
CA GLN A 590 -34.62 -2.18 43.52
C GLN A 590 -34.35 -2.48 45.00
N VAL A 591 -33.64 -3.58 45.25
CA VAL A 591 -33.34 -4.02 46.60
C VAL A 591 -31.86 -4.34 46.76
N LEU A 592 -31.29 -3.88 47.86
CA LEU A 592 -29.90 -4.20 48.21
C LEU A 592 -29.84 -5.60 48.80
N VAL A 593 -29.08 -6.51 48.21
CA VAL A 593 -28.96 -7.90 48.63
C VAL A 593 -27.52 -8.34 48.67
N ARG A 594 -27.20 -9.29 49.58
CA ARG A 594 -25.87 -9.93 49.66
C ARG A 594 -25.98 -11.39 49.23
N VAL A 595 -25.00 -11.86 48.48
CA VAL A 595 -24.84 -13.28 48.12
C VAL A 595 -24.37 -14.06 49.34
N ILE A 596 -25.11 -15.07 49.72
CA ILE A 596 -24.79 -15.90 50.90
C ILE A 596 -24.31 -17.31 50.53
N ASP A 597 -24.71 -17.79 49.36
CA ASP A 597 -24.31 -19.11 48.88
C ASP A 597 -24.48 -19.21 47.37
N ILE A 598 -23.64 -20.02 46.73
CA ILE A 598 -23.72 -20.35 45.31
C ILE A 598 -23.58 -21.88 45.20
N ASP A 599 -24.63 -22.55 44.77
CA ASP A 599 -24.60 -23.99 44.57
C ASP A 599 -23.63 -24.39 43.46
N PRO A 600 -22.54 -25.10 43.74
CA PRO A 600 -21.53 -25.43 42.76
C PRO A 600 -21.98 -26.38 41.64
N LYS A 601 -23.11 -27.08 41.83
CA LYS A 601 -23.66 -28.02 40.84
C LYS A 601 -24.70 -27.38 39.92
N THR A 602 -25.52 -26.47 40.47
CA THR A 602 -26.67 -25.89 39.74
C THR A 602 -26.47 -24.43 39.40
N GLY A 603 -25.41 -23.78 39.93
CA GLY A 603 -25.16 -22.35 39.78
C GLY A 603 -26.20 -21.45 40.45
N LYS A 604 -27.10 -22.00 41.27
CA LYS A 604 -28.16 -21.22 41.93
C LYS A 604 -27.57 -20.33 43.00
N ILE A 605 -27.90 -19.04 42.95
CA ILE A 605 -27.43 -18.00 43.85
C ILE A 605 -28.48 -17.75 44.92
N SER A 606 -28.08 -17.86 46.18
CA SER A 606 -28.91 -17.57 47.36
C SER A 606 -28.57 -16.20 47.94
N LEU A 607 -29.57 -15.42 48.23
CA LEU A 607 -29.44 -14.03 48.66
C LEU A 607 -30.01 -13.77 50.06
N THR A 608 -29.47 -12.73 50.72
CA THR A 608 -30.06 -12.15 51.93
C THR A 608 -30.18 -10.64 51.82
N ARG A 609 -31.23 -10.08 52.41
CA ARG A 609 -31.41 -8.63 52.58
C ARG A 609 -31.25 -8.23 54.07
N LYS A 610 -31.24 -9.19 55.01
CA LYS A 610 -31.28 -8.91 56.45
C LYS A 610 -30.10 -8.03 56.92
N ASP A 611 -28.94 -8.29 56.42
CA ASP A 611 -27.71 -7.55 56.77
C ASP A 611 -27.63 -6.15 56.18
N MET A 612 -28.56 -5.84 55.24
CA MET A 612 -28.64 -4.58 54.53
C MET A 612 -29.74 -3.65 55.12
N LEU A 613 -30.53 -4.17 56.03
CA LEU A 613 -31.59 -3.36 56.67
C LEU A 613 -31.03 -2.65 57.91
N PRO A 614 -31.47 -1.44 58.22
CA PRO A 614 -31.11 -0.75 59.45
C PRO A 614 -31.40 -1.64 60.68
N ALA A 615 -30.47 -1.65 61.64
CA ALA A 615 -30.75 -2.30 62.91
C ALA A 615 -31.97 -1.63 63.56
N GLU A 616 -33.00 -2.42 63.87
CA GLU A 616 -34.14 -1.90 64.64
C GLU A 616 -33.61 -1.39 66.00
N LYS A 617 -33.82 -0.11 66.27
CA LYS A 617 -33.63 0.39 67.63
C LYS A 617 -34.81 -0.20 68.47
N GLU A 618 -34.49 -1.00 69.50
CA GLU A 618 -35.44 -1.41 70.52
C GLU A 618 -36.17 -0.23 71.18
#